data_d7b786b377091ca8d2483e9042b4c4dc
#
_entry.id   d7b786b377091ca8d2483e9042b4c4dc
#
_cell.length_a   1.000
_cell.length_b   1.000
_cell.length_c   1.000
_cell.angle_alpha   90.00
_cell.angle_beta   90.00
_cell.angle_gamma   90.00
#
_symmetry.space_group_name_H-M   'P 1'
#
loop_
_entity.id
_entity.type
_entity.pdbx_description
1 polymer ?
#
loop_
_entity_poly.entity_id
_entity_poly.type
_entity_poly.pdbx_seq_one_letter_code
_entity_poly.pdbx_strand_id
1 'polypeptide(L)'
;MARFIRSFPLILVILGTSLILFARGNQSGKAGQVSYEKEIITLPGAKSSGLPFSSAVKVGNTMFLSGVIGTDLKTNELVSQDAGDQTRQCLEKLKSILIQGGMNLGDAVSATVYLTDLNDYDAMNKTYATYFPANPPARACVQVAKLVRGAKVEISMIAMKAK
;
A
#
# COMPACT_ATOMS: atom_id res chain seq x y z
N MET A 1 6.70 -85.52 64.71
CA MET A 1 6.95 -85.04 63.35
C MET A 1 5.93 -83.92 63.04
N ALA A 2 6.25 -82.67 63.25
CA ALA A 2 5.32 -81.58 63.00
C ALA A 2 5.79 -80.82 61.78
N ARG A 3 4.99 -80.68 60.73
CA ARG A 3 5.22 -79.95 59.54
C ARG A 3 4.68 -78.51 59.71
N PHE A 4 5.61 -77.53 59.75
CA PHE A 4 5.31 -76.11 59.73
C PHE A 4 4.90 -75.69 58.32
N ILE A 5 3.65 -75.27 58.14
CA ILE A 5 3.18 -74.63 56.91
C ILE A 5 3.33 -73.16 57.13
N ARG A 6 4.32 -72.53 56.41
CA ARG A 6 4.51 -71.08 56.35
C ARG A 6 3.50 -70.47 55.35
N SER A 7 2.58 -69.70 55.87
CA SER A 7 1.68 -68.87 55.12
C SER A 7 2.43 -67.67 54.58
N PHE A 8 2.48 -67.44 53.26
CA PHE A 8 2.97 -66.26 52.62
C PHE A 8 1.82 -65.25 52.42
N PRO A 9 1.90 -64.00 52.77
CA PRO A 9 0.88 -63.02 52.44
C PRO A 9 0.99 -62.61 50.99
N LEU A 10 -0.17 -62.68 50.31
CA LEU A 10 -0.36 -62.21 48.93
C LEU A 10 -0.29 -60.66 48.90
N ILE A 11 0.80 -60.10 48.37
CA ILE A 11 0.92 -58.68 48.17
C ILE A 11 0.16 -58.34 46.89
N LEU A 12 -0.99 -57.68 47.03
CA LEU A 12 -1.79 -57.16 45.95
C LEU A 12 -1.13 -55.87 45.43
N VAL A 13 -0.38 -55.96 44.32
CA VAL A 13 0.16 -54.77 43.62
C VAL A 13 -0.95 -54.15 42.79
N ILE A 14 -1.51 -53.04 43.29
CA ILE A 14 -2.44 -52.21 42.53
C ILE A 14 -1.63 -51.39 41.54
N LEU A 15 -1.57 -51.79 40.28
CA LEU A 15 -1.06 -51.00 39.18
C LEU A 15 -2.02 -49.84 38.94
N GLY A 16 -1.76 -48.68 39.54
CA GLY A 16 -2.44 -47.44 39.22
C GLY A 16 -2.06 -46.97 37.83
N THR A 17 -2.92 -47.22 36.85
CA THR A 17 -2.81 -46.59 35.53
C THR A 17 -3.16 -45.12 35.65
N SER A 18 -2.14 -44.26 35.82
CA SER A 18 -2.30 -42.82 35.67
C SER A 18 -2.66 -42.50 34.23
N LEU A 19 -3.93 -42.31 33.97
CA LEU A 19 -4.42 -41.74 32.72
C LEU A 19 -4.05 -40.25 32.69
N ILE A 20 -2.89 -39.93 32.12
CA ILE A 20 -2.50 -38.55 31.84
C ILE A 20 -3.40 -38.07 30.69
N LEU A 21 -4.49 -37.39 31.05
CA LEU A 21 -5.28 -36.62 30.09
C LEU A 21 -4.41 -35.43 29.60
N PHE A 22 -3.77 -35.56 28.44
CA PHE A 22 -3.25 -34.42 27.70
C PHE A 22 -4.45 -33.57 27.25
N ALA A 23 -4.84 -32.61 28.09
CA ALA A 23 -5.66 -31.50 27.63
C ALA A 23 -4.83 -30.74 26.59
N ARG A 24 -5.01 -31.07 25.29
CA ARG A 24 -4.63 -30.21 24.20
C ARG A 24 -5.43 -28.91 24.35
N GLY A 25 -4.83 -27.96 25.06
CA GLY A 25 -5.29 -26.60 25.02
C GLY A 25 -5.25 -26.13 23.59
N ASN A 26 -6.42 -26.09 22.95
CA ASN A 26 -6.62 -25.44 21.67
C ASN A 26 -6.40 -23.94 21.91
N GLN A 27 -5.14 -23.51 21.86
CA GLN A 27 -4.78 -22.10 21.73
C GLN A 27 -5.19 -21.70 20.32
N SER A 28 -6.49 -21.51 20.09
CA SER A 28 -6.95 -20.69 18.99
C SER A 28 -6.47 -19.28 19.31
N GLY A 29 -5.23 -19.00 18.90
CA GLY A 29 -4.73 -17.63 18.85
C GLY A 29 -5.77 -16.85 18.07
N LYS A 30 -6.52 -15.97 18.76
CA LYS A 30 -7.32 -14.95 18.11
C LYS A 30 -6.31 -14.17 17.26
N ALA A 31 -6.20 -14.52 15.98
CA ALA A 31 -5.59 -13.64 15.00
C ALA A 31 -6.32 -12.31 15.17
N GLY A 32 -5.63 -11.33 15.75
CA GLY A 32 -6.20 -10.02 15.97
C GLY A 32 -6.71 -9.55 14.62
N GLN A 33 -8.01 -9.35 14.50
CA GLN A 33 -8.62 -8.85 13.28
C GLN A 33 -8.13 -7.42 13.13
N VAL A 34 -7.10 -7.23 12.27
CA VAL A 34 -6.58 -5.91 11.95
C VAL A 34 -7.63 -5.26 11.07
N SER A 35 -8.47 -4.40 11.65
CA SER A 35 -9.36 -3.56 10.86
C SER A 35 -8.57 -2.32 10.43
N TYR A 36 -8.45 -2.10 9.14
CA TYR A 36 -7.90 -0.87 8.59
C TYR A 36 -9.04 0.09 8.27
N GLU A 37 -9.00 1.26 8.88
CA GLU A 37 -9.91 2.34 8.53
C GLU A 37 -9.47 2.97 7.20
N LYS A 38 -10.46 3.30 6.36
CA LYS A 38 -10.26 3.97 5.09
C LYS A 38 -10.23 5.48 5.32
N GLU A 39 -9.11 6.13 5.06
CA GLU A 39 -8.94 7.58 5.13
C GLU A 39 -8.97 8.18 3.72
N ILE A 40 -9.78 9.22 3.52
CA ILE A 40 -9.88 9.96 2.26
C ILE A 40 -8.94 11.16 2.32
N ILE A 41 -8.02 11.23 1.36
CA ILE A 41 -7.08 12.33 1.23
C ILE A 41 -7.51 13.23 0.06
N THR A 42 -7.57 14.53 0.31
CA THR A 42 -7.92 15.54 -0.70
C THR A 42 -6.70 16.37 -1.05
N LEU A 43 -6.51 16.68 -2.31
CA LEU A 43 -5.42 17.57 -2.76
C LEU A 43 -5.65 18.98 -2.18
N PRO A 44 -4.66 19.53 -1.45
CA PRO A 44 -4.76 20.88 -0.88
C PRO A 44 -5.00 21.93 -1.97
N GLY A 45 -5.92 22.85 -1.71
CA GLY A 45 -6.28 23.93 -2.64
C GLY A 45 -7.13 23.52 -3.84
N ALA A 46 -7.42 22.23 -4.03
CA ALA A 46 -8.37 21.79 -5.02
C ALA A 46 -9.78 22.23 -4.63
N LYS A 47 -10.48 22.96 -5.51
CA LYS A 47 -11.93 23.15 -5.38
C LYS A 47 -12.59 21.78 -5.47
N SER A 48 -13.64 21.57 -4.69
CA SER A 48 -14.49 20.39 -4.86
C SER A 48 -14.92 20.31 -6.31
N SER A 49 -14.39 19.32 -7.03
CA SER A 49 -14.63 19.17 -8.47
C SER A 49 -16.00 18.58 -8.79
N GLY A 50 -16.73 18.09 -7.78
CA GLY A 50 -17.95 17.30 -7.98
C GLY A 50 -17.70 15.97 -8.69
N LEU A 51 -16.45 15.60 -8.93
CA LEU A 51 -16.08 14.34 -9.58
C LEU A 51 -16.19 13.16 -8.60
N PRO A 52 -16.59 11.98 -9.08
CA PRO A 52 -16.89 10.83 -8.22
C PRO A 52 -15.62 10.04 -7.82
N PHE A 53 -14.53 10.71 -7.46
CA PHE A 53 -13.30 10.10 -6.98
C PHE A 53 -12.57 11.00 -5.98
N SER A 54 -11.73 10.38 -5.14
CA SER A 54 -10.86 11.05 -4.18
C SER A 54 -9.48 11.29 -4.77
N SER A 55 -8.73 12.29 -4.28
CA SER A 55 -7.34 12.49 -4.71
C SER A 55 -6.45 11.31 -4.31
N ALA A 56 -6.66 10.76 -3.13
CA ALA A 56 -6.10 9.49 -2.69
C ALA A 56 -6.96 8.82 -1.63
N VAL A 57 -6.72 7.51 -1.46
CA VAL A 57 -7.31 6.69 -0.38
C VAL A 57 -6.15 6.05 0.37
N LYS A 58 -6.11 6.22 1.69
CA LYS A 58 -5.13 5.60 2.56
C LYS A 58 -5.79 4.49 3.39
N VAL A 59 -5.12 3.35 3.48
CA VAL A 59 -5.53 2.18 4.26
C VAL A 59 -4.31 1.67 5.01
N GLY A 60 -4.29 1.83 6.32
CA GLY A 60 -3.12 1.49 7.12
C GLY A 60 -1.90 2.32 6.70
N ASN A 61 -0.81 1.66 6.32
CA ASN A 61 0.42 2.29 5.85
C ASN A 61 0.52 2.45 4.33
N THR A 62 -0.53 2.13 3.58
CA THR A 62 -0.56 2.18 2.12
C THR A 62 -1.49 3.28 1.63
N MET A 63 -1.06 4.04 0.64
CA MET A 63 -1.84 5.10 0.00
C MET A 63 -1.94 4.85 -1.51
N PHE A 64 -3.16 4.89 -2.02
CA PHE A 64 -3.50 4.76 -3.43
C PHE A 64 -3.86 6.15 -3.96
N LEU A 65 -3.03 6.71 -4.83
CA LEU A 65 -3.22 8.03 -5.39
C LEU A 65 -3.89 7.92 -6.76
N SER A 66 -4.91 8.73 -6.99
CA SER A 66 -5.56 8.84 -8.30
C SER A 66 -4.61 9.40 -9.35
N GLY A 67 -4.90 9.12 -10.62
CA GLY A 67 -4.21 9.76 -11.73
C GLY A 67 -4.40 11.27 -11.70
N VAL A 68 -3.30 11.99 -11.89
CA VAL A 68 -3.30 13.45 -12.01
C VAL A 68 -2.69 13.88 -13.33
N ILE A 69 -3.26 14.90 -13.92
CA ILE A 69 -2.75 15.55 -15.15
C ILE A 69 -2.09 16.89 -14.82
N GLY A 70 -1.31 17.41 -15.76
CA GLY A 70 -0.52 18.62 -15.62
C GLY A 70 -1.34 19.91 -15.67
N THR A 71 -2.41 20.04 -14.86
CA THR A 71 -3.21 21.27 -14.76
C THR A 71 -2.83 22.11 -13.56
N ASP A 72 -2.93 23.42 -13.69
CA ASP A 72 -2.85 24.37 -12.57
C ASP A 72 -4.04 24.18 -11.61
N LEU A 73 -3.80 24.29 -10.30
CA LEU A 73 -4.82 24.04 -9.28
C LEU A 73 -5.89 25.12 -9.17
N LYS A 74 -5.57 26.36 -9.59
CA LYS A 74 -6.49 27.50 -9.48
C LYS A 74 -7.35 27.66 -10.72
N THR A 75 -6.72 27.55 -11.91
CA THR A 75 -7.40 27.72 -13.20
C THR A 75 -7.99 26.42 -13.73
N ASN A 76 -7.41 25.29 -13.33
CA ASN A 76 -7.74 23.95 -13.85
C ASN A 76 -7.44 23.77 -15.36
N GLU A 77 -6.56 24.64 -15.90
CA GLU A 77 -6.05 24.58 -17.28
C GLU A 77 -4.68 23.89 -17.29
N LEU A 78 -4.31 23.32 -18.44
CA LEU A 78 -2.95 22.75 -18.61
C LEU A 78 -1.90 23.85 -18.42
N VAL A 79 -0.86 23.54 -17.63
CA VAL A 79 0.24 24.49 -17.38
C VAL A 79 1.05 24.80 -18.64
N SER A 80 1.08 23.88 -19.61
CA SER A 80 1.87 23.96 -20.83
C SER A 80 1.43 22.86 -21.80
N GLN A 81 1.83 22.94 -23.06
CA GLN A 81 1.75 21.85 -24.04
C GLN A 81 3.02 20.98 -24.07
N ASP A 82 3.99 21.25 -23.21
CA ASP A 82 5.22 20.47 -23.05
C ASP A 82 4.99 19.32 -22.06
N ALA A 83 5.41 18.10 -22.43
CA ALA A 83 5.24 16.92 -21.60
C ALA A 83 6.11 16.95 -20.34
N GLY A 84 7.29 17.57 -20.39
CA GLY A 84 8.15 17.74 -19.22
C GLY A 84 7.53 18.67 -18.18
N ASP A 85 6.92 19.78 -18.62
CA ASP A 85 6.23 20.71 -17.72
C ASP A 85 4.98 20.06 -17.11
N GLN A 86 4.19 19.34 -17.92
CA GLN A 86 3.04 18.58 -17.41
C GLN A 86 3.48 17.50 -16.42
N THR A 87 4.58 16.80 -16.68
CA THR A 87 5.17 15.83 -15.75
C THR A 87 5.53 16.46 -14.42
N ARG A 88 6.20 17.63 -14.45
CA ARG A 88 6.53 18.41 -13.26
C ARG A 88 5.29 18.70 -12.43
N GLN A 89 4.26 19.22 -13.08
CA GLN A 89 3.02 19.58 -12.41
C GLN A 89 2.30 18.37 -11.82
N CYS A 90 2.29 17.22 -12.53
CA CYS A 90 1.77 15.96 -11.98
C CYS A 90 2.51 15.55 -10.70
N LEU A 91 3.84 15.58 -10.71
CA LEU A 91 4.66 15.17 -9.58
C LEU A 91 4.53 16.13 -8.38
N GLU A 92 4.41 17.44 -8.60
CA GLU A 92 4.11 18.39 -7.52
C GLU A 92 2.74 18.15 -6.89
N LYS A 93 1.71 17.83 -7.68
CA LYS A 93 0.39 17.44 -7.14
C LYS A 93 0.48 16.16 -6.32
N LEU A 94 1.09 15.09 -6.84
CA LEU A 94 1.27 13.82 -6.14
C LEU A 94 2.04 14.00 -4.84
N LYS A 95 3.12 14.80 -4.86
CA LYS A 95 3.88 15.16 -3.67
C LYS A 95 3.00 15.86 -2.61
N SER A 96 2.17 16.80 -3.04
CA SER A 96 1.26 17.51 -2.14
C SER A 96 0.20 16.58 -1.52
N ILE A 97 -0.33 15.64 -2.31
CA ILE A 97 -1.29 14.61 -1.82
C ILE A 97 -0.60 13.68 -0.80
N LEU A 98 0.63 13.24 -1.09
CA LEU A 98 1.42 12.38 -0.19
C LEU A 98 1.66 13.07 1.15
N ILE A 99 2.10 14.33 1.13
CA ILE A 99 2.33 15.13 2.35
C ILE A 99 1.06 15.23 3.19
N GLN A 100 -0.09 15.47 2.56
CA GLN A 100 -1.39 15.55 3.23
C GLN A 100 -1.75 14.25 3.94
N GLY A 101 -1.38 13.09 3.39
CA GLY A 101 -1.57 11.78 4.00
C GLY A 101 -0.43 11.34 4.92
N GLY A 102 0.53 12.22 5.25
CA GLY A 102 1.68 11.93 6.14
C GLY A 102 2.78 11.10 5.49
N MET A 103 2.91 11.16 4.15
CA MET A 103 3.91 10.46 3.34
C MET A 103 4.72 11.44 2.49
N ASN A 104 5.69 10.94 1.74
CA ASN A 104 6.50 11.72 0.80
C ASN A 104 6.81 10.88 -0.45
N LEU A 105 7.48 11.47 -1.46
CA LEU A 105 7.83 10.77 -2.69
C LEU A 105 8.76 9.57 -2.48
N GLY A 106 9.57 9.56 -1.42
CA GLY A 106 10.41 8.42 -1.06
C GLY A 106 9.63 7.19 -0.60
N ASP A 107 8.36 7.37 -0.20
CA ASP A 107 7.45 6.28 0.15
C ASP A 107 6.75 5.67 -1.08
N ALA A 108 6.95 6.22 -2.29
CA ALA A 108 6.36 5.68 -3.52
C ALA A 108 6.98 4.33 -3.85
N VAL A 109 6.14 3.32 -4.05
CA VAL A 109 6.56 1.95 -4.40
C VAL A 109 6.18 1.57 -5.83
N SER A 110 5.16 2.20 -6.40
CA SER A 110 4.73 1.96 -7.77
C SER A 110 4.17 3.24 -8.39
N ALA A 111 4.43 3.43 -9.68
CA ALA A 111 3.86 4.51 -10.47
C ALA A 111 3.43 3.99 -11.85
N THR A 112 2.36 4.56 -12.39
CA THR A 112 1.98 4.37 -13.78
C THR A 112 1.93 5.73 -14.47
N VAL A 113 2.64 5.83 -15.59
CA VAL A 113 2.65 7.01 -16.46
C VAL A 113 1.90 6.69 -17.74
N TYR A 114 0.92 7.50 -18.06
CA TYR A 114 0.18 7.45 -19.30
C TYR A 114 0.62 8.62 -20.16
N LEU A 115 1.03 8.35 -21.42
CA LEU A 115 1.40 9.34 -22.43
C LEU A 115 0.43 9.27 -23.61
N THR A 116 0.09 10.39 -24.18
CA THR A 116 -0.68 10.40 -25.43
C THR A 116 0.21 10.21 -26.65
N ASP A 117 1.52 10.42 -26.51
CA ASP A 117 2.54 10.20 -27.53
C ASP A 117 3.84 9.71 -26.88
N LEU A 118 4.37 8.57 -27.32
CA LEU A 118 5.66 8.06 -26.85
C LEU A 118 6.87 8.87 -27.32
N ASN A 119 6.72 9.77 -28.28
CA ASN A 119 7.76 10.75 -28.61
C ASN A 119 8.05 11.71 -27.45
N ASP A 120 7.12 11.86 -26.50
CA ASP A 120 7.28 12.65 -25.29
C ASP A 120 8.02 11.89 -24.15
N TYR A 121 8.38 10.60 -24.36
CA TYR A 121 8.96 9.74 -23.34
C TYR A 121 10.24 10.29 -22.71
N ASP A 122 11.16 10.79 -23.53
CA ASP A 122 12.45 11.32 -23.04
C ASP A 122 12.27 12.63 -22.27
N ALA A 123 11.39 13.53 -22.71
CA ALA A 123 11.07 14.77 -22.01
C ALA A 123 10.43 14.49 -20.64
N MET A 124 9.48 13.56 -20.61
CA MET A 124 8.86 13.07 -19.39
C MET A 124 9.90 12.47 -18.44
N ASN A 125 10.75 11.54 -18.91
CA ASN A 125 11.77 10.90 -18.09
C ASN A 125 12.79 11.87 -17.52
N LYS A 126 13.25 12.85 -18.30
CA LYS A 126 14.17 13.88 -17.84
C LYS A 126 13.62 14.62 -16.64
N THR A 127 12.35 15.01 -16.68
CA THR A 127 11.69 15.68 -15.56
C THR A 127 11.44 14.70 -14.40
N TYR A 128 10.94 13.49 -14.69
CA TYR A 128 10.64 12.46 -13.68
C TYR A 128 11.89 12.15 -12.83
N ALA A 129 13.05 12.00 -13.44
CA ALA A 129 14.31 11.69 -12.76
C ALA A 129 14.72 12.75 -11.73
N THR A 130 14.33 13.99 -11.89
CA THR A 130 14.66 15.05 -10.93
C THR A 130 13.91 14.88 -9.59
N TYR A 131 12.80 14.16 -9.57
CA TYR A 131 12.02 13.88 -8.37
C TYR A 131 12.44 12.57 -7.67
N PHE A 132 13.11 11.69 -8.41
CA PHE A 132 13.58 10.39 -7.91
C PHE A 132 15.08 10.20 -8.20
N PRO A 133 15.95 11.00 -7.58
CA PRO A 133 17.41 10.93 -7.83
C PRO A 133 18.02 9.64 -7.27
N ALA A 134 17.34 8.98 -6.32
CA ALA A 134 17.73 7.71 -5.73
C ALA A 134 16.49 6.87 -5.45
N ASN A 135 16.62 5.54 -5.56
CA ASN A 135 15.57 4.58 -5.23
C ASN A 135 14.20 4.89 -5.87
N PRO A 136 14.11 5.03 -7.21
CA PRO A 136 12.84 5.30 -7.87
C PRO A 136 11.85 4.15 -7.65
N PRO A 137 10.52 4.43 -7.63
CA PRO A 137 9.51 3.39 -7.56
C PRO A 137 9.53 2.50 -8.81
N ALA A 138 9.02 1.27 -8.69
CA ALA A 138 8.70 0.48 -9.86
C ALA A 138 7.73 1.25 -10.76
N ARG A 139 7.96 1.27 -12.10
CA ARG A 139 7.16 2.10 -12.99
C ARG A 139 6.77 1.39 -14.27
N ALA A 140 5.51 1.53 -14.69
CA ALA A 140 5.06 1.30 -16.05
C ALA A 140 4.87 2.64 -16.77
N CYS A 141 5.17 2.67 -18.09
CA CYS A 141 4.83 3.79 -18.95
C CYS A 141 4.17 3.23 -20.21
N VAL A 142 2.99 3.74 -20.54
CA VAL A 142 2.18 3.26 -21.66
C VAL A 142 1.62 4.41 -22.46
N GLN A 143 1.47 4.21 -23.76
CA GLN A 143 0.72 5.14 -24.60
C GLN A 143 -0.77 4.85 -24.54
N VAL A 144 -1.56 5.91 -24.46
CA VAL A 144 -3.03 5.88 -24.47
C VAL A 144 -3.56 6.74 -25.60
N ALA A 145 -4.79 6.44 -26.04
CA ALA A 145 -5.40 7.16 -27.14
C ALA A 145 -5.63 8.64 -26.84
N LYS A 146 -6.08 8.98 -25.62
CA LYS A 146 -6.35 10.34 -25.17
C LYS A 146 -6.34 10.41 -23.65
N LEU A 147 -6.02 11.59 -23.12
CA LEU A 147 -6.20 11.97 -21.73
C LEU A 147 -7.22 13.12 -21.62
N VAL A 148 -7.82 13.24 -20.45
CA VAL A 148 -8.79 14.31 -20.18
C VAL A 148 -8.16 15.68 -20.39
N ARG A 149 -8.92 16.65 -20.82
CA ARG A 149 -8.50 18.03 -21.12
C ARG A 149 -7.39 18.16 -22.19
N GLY A 150 -7.14 17.12 -22.97
CA GLY A 150 -6.05 17.13 -23.96
C GLY A 150 -4.67 17.08 -23.30
N ALA A 151 -4.55 16.59 -22.07
CA ALA A 151 -3.26 16.40 -21.43
C ALA A 151 -2.39 15.43 -22.20
N LYS A 152 -1.08 15.64 -22.17
CA LYS A 152 -0.07 14.74 -22.73
C LYS A 152 0.37 13.67 -21.73
N VAL A 153 0.30 13.99 -20.44
CA VAL A 153 0.82 13.15 -19.34
C VAL A 153 -0.23 13.04 -18.25
N GLU A 154 -0.42 11.82 -17.76
CA GLU A 154 -1.10 11.51 -16.51
C GLU A 154 -0.22 10.57 -15.69
N ILE A 155 -0.18 10.74 -14.37
CA ILE A 155 0.60 9.89 -13.47
C ILE A 155 -0.28 9.49 -12.29
N SER A 156 -0.34 8.18 -12.01
CA SER A 156 -0.90 7.62 -10.77
C SER A 156 0.20 6.95 -9.97
N MET A 157 -0.04 6.72 -8.65
CA MET A 157 1.00 6.24 -7.77
C MET A 157 0.43 5.41 -6.62
N ILE A 158 1.24 4.47 -6.13
CA ILE A 158 1.00 3.78 -4.85
C ILE A 158 2.21 4.08 -3.96
N ALA A 159 1.95 4.49 -2.73
CA ALA A 159 2.97 4.73 -1.73
C ALA A 159 2.73 3.83 -0.50
N MET A 160 3.81 3.41 0.13
CA MET A 160 3.77 2.58 1.34
C MET A 160 4.83 3.09 2.32
N LYS A 161 4.40 3.50 3.50
CA LYS A 161 5.30 3.93 4.57
C LYS A 161 5.88 2.70 5.27
N ALA A 162 7.21 2.64 5.38
CA ALA A 162 7.85 1.63 6.22
C ALA A 162 7.38 1.77 7.69
N LYS A 163 7.28 0.63 8.36
CA LYS A 163 6.94 0.59 9.81
C LYS A 163 8.15 1.00 10.64
#